data_3cda3dcbd64d0d1ec3d01f630147949c
#
_entry.id   3cda3dcbd64d0d1ec3d01f630147949c
#
_cell.length_a   1.000
_cell.length_b   1.000
_cell.length_c   1.000
_cell.angle_alpha   90.00
_cell.angle_beta   90.00
_cell.angle_gamma   90.00
#
_symmetry.space_group_name_H-M   'P 1'
#
loop_
_entity.id
_entity.type
_entity.pdbx_description
1 polymer ?
#
loop_
_entity_poly.entity_id
_entity_poly.type
_entity_poly.pdbx_seq_one_letter_code
_entity_poly.pdbx_strand_id
1 'polypeptide(L)'
;RLNKLTQQAPDARATGKILKEVKDLELNFQEVASIEPKAVLYHVLVNYYRLVEMNAEKRTYYLGKIAALYGGFERMPLFEQSIAKCHFAEMYYERGDHKTSYEMYRQLFAHQMPLLKNQFHHFARCIELAVILNDFPVAQRMLDSLFKVYILNRHESTGVVGAIQYGQMYLKLGELEKAFEYISIAKSLNSIQVYFHYEIRIRMLETMFFAFTEDFEFVTRLSQRNIRYIQLQKLSLRKYKYAHFFYLLRDIKSLRKSYPAQLPPKIKVYVNQFQEGYDLLIGQLLEKLLSSGEK
;
A
#
# COMPACT_ATOMS: atom_id res chain seq x y z
N ARG A 1 16.01 12.16 -11.66
CA ARG A 1 15.47 11.56 -12.89
C ARG A 1 14.96 10.15 -12.64
N LEU A 2 15.74 9.28 -11.99
CA LEU A 2 15.33 7.91 -11.61
C LEU A 2 14.07 7.86 -10.72
N ASN A 3 13.93 8.76 -9.74
CA ASN A 3 12.72 8.84 -8.90
C ASN A 3 11.44 9.18 -9.69
N LYS A 4 11.53 9.94 -10.79
CA LYS A 4 10.38 10.18 -11.68
C LYS A 4 10.03 8.96 -12.54
N LEU A 5 11.04 8.20 -12.97
CA LEU A 5 10.85 7.00 -13.79
C LEU A 5 10.26 5.83 -13.00
N THR A 6 10.55 5.73 -11.70
CA THR A 6 10.02 4.67 -10.84
C THR A 6 8.57 4.92 -10.38
N GLN A 7 8.07 6.15 -10.48
CA GLN A 7 6.68 6.49 -10.13
C GLN A 7 5.68 6.23 -11.28
N GLN A 8 6.14 6.17 -12.52
CA GLN A 8 5.33 5.76 -13.66
C GLN A 8 5.55 4.25 -13.86
N ALA A 9 4.47 3.45 -13.93
CA ALA A 9 4.59 2.04 -14.27
C ALA A 9 5.38 1.94 -15.59
N PRO A 10 6.64 1.47 -15.57
CA PRO A 10 7.48 1.54 -16.76
C PRO A 10 6.93 0.58 -17.81
N ASP A 11 6.81 1.05 -19.05
CA ASP A 11 6.71 0.11 -20.15
C ASP A 11 8.02 -0.71 -20.23
N ALA A 12 8.01 -1.84 -20.93
CA ALA A 12 9.18 -2.73 -21.01
C ALA A 12 10.43 -2.03 -21.58
N ARG A 13 10.27 -0.98 -22.41
CA ARG A 13 11.38 -0.18 -22.95
C ARG A 13 11.98 0.76 -21.92
N ALA A 14 11.13 1.42 -21.11
CA ALA A 14 11.60 2.27 -20.03
C ALA A 14 12.34 1.45 -18.97
N THR A 15 11.86 0.25 -18.63
CA THR A 15 12.51 -0.68 -17.70
C THR A 15 13.90 -1.11 -18.22
N GLY A 16 14.02 -1.46 -19.50
CA GLY A 16 15.31 -1.86 -20.10
C GLY A 16 16.33 -0.72 -20.10
N LYS A 17 15.89 0.52 -20.34
CA LYS A 17 16.76 1.70 -20.27
C LYS A 17 17.24 2.00 -18.85
N ILE A 18 16.34 1.91 -17.87
CA ILE A 18 16.67 2.07 -16.44
C ILE A 18 17.69 1.01 -16.01
N LEU A 19 17.46 -0.26 -16.39
CA LEU A 19 18.36 -1.36 -16.05
C LEU A 19 19.76 -1.14 -16.63
N LYS A 20 19.86 -0.64 -17.85
CA LYS A 20 21.15 -0.31 -18.45
C LYS A 20 21.85 0.83 -17.69
N GLU A 21 21.15 1.94 -17.43
CA GLU A 21 21.68 3.07 -16.65
C GLU A 21 22.14 2.63 -15.25
N VAL A 22 21.38 1.72 -14.59
CA VAL A 22 21.73 1.17 -13.26
C VAL A 22 23.01 0.32 -13.34
N LYS A 23 23.13 -0.57 -14.34
CA LYS A 23 24.35 -1.39 -14.55
C LYS A 23 25.56 -0.54 -14.88
N ASP A 24 25.39 0.46 -15.72
CA ASP A 24 26.49 1.39 -16.07
C ASP A 24 26.93 2.19 -14.82
N LEU A 25 25.99 2.58 -13.95
CA LEU A 25 26.30 3.21 -12.67
C LEU A 25 27.03 2.25 -11.72
N GLU A 26 26.61 0.98 -11.60
CA GLU A 26 27.29 -0.02 -10.76
C GLU A 26 28.77 -0.22 -11.18
N LEU A 27 29.03 -0.26 -12.49
CA LEU A 27 30.39 -0.45 -13.03
C LEU A 27 31.28 0.79 -12.81
N ASN A 28 30.75 1.98 -13.07
CA ASN A 28 31.52 3.23 -13.00
C ASN A 28 31.72 3.74 -11.56
N PHE A 29 30.93 3.26 -10.59
CA PHE A 29 30.98 3.75 -9.21
C PHE A 29 32.01 3.07 -8.32
N GLN A 30 32.68 2.04 -8.80
CA GLN A 30 33.77 1.40 -8.05
C GLN A 30 34.98 2.35 -7.83
N GLU A 31 35.09 3.37 -8.68
CA GLU A 31 36.18 4.37 -8.64
C GLU A 31 35.85 5.61 -7.76
N VAL A 32 34.63 5.78 -7.28
CA VAL A 32 34.26 6.94 -6.45
C VAL A 32 34.78 6.78 -5.03
N ALA A 33 35.65 7.69 -4.59
CA ALA A 33 36.33 7.59 -3.28
C ALA A 33 35.44 7.94 -2.07
N SER A 34 34.41 8.79 -2.23
CA SER A 34 33.63 9.31 -1.09
C SER A 34 32.45 8.42 -0.71
N ILE A 35 32.15 8.36 0.60
CA ILE A 35 31.10 7.53 1.20
C ILE A 35 29.70 7.96 0.75
N GLU A 36 29.41 9.28 0.79
CA GLU A 36 28.08 9.81 0.53
C GLU A 36 27.52 9.50 -0.86
N PRO A 37 28.23 9.74 -1.98
CA PRO A 37 27.74 9.36 -3.29
C PRO A 37 27.52 7.85 -3.45
N LYS A 38 28.37 7.01 -2.81
CA LYS A 38 28.15 5.56 -2.80
C LYS A 38 26.88 5.17 -2.05
N ALA A 39 26.62 5.77 -0.89
CA ALA A 39 25.40 5.53 -0.13
C ALA A 39 24.15 5.93 -0.94
N VAL A 40 24.15 7.12 -1.57
CA VAL A 40 23.05 7.56 -2.45
C VAL A 40 22.81 6.58 -3.59
N LEU A 41 23.86 6.09 -4.25
CA LEU A 41 23.71 5.09 -5.30
C LEU A 41 23.06 3.81 -4.78
N TYR A 42 23.58 3.27 -3.67
CA TYR A 42 23.03 2.04 -3.11
C TYR A 42 21.57 2.20 -2.68
N HIS A 43 21.16 3.37 -2.19
CA HIS A 43 19.73 3.67 -1.96
C HIS A 43 18.90 3.67 -3.24
N VAL A 44 19.43 4.20 -4.33
CA VAL A 44 18.77 4.13 -5.65
C VAL A 44 18.59 2.68 -6.08
N LEU A 45 19.60 1.83 -5.89
CA LEU A 45 19.54 0.41 -6.21
C LEU A 45 18.56 -0.35 -5.30
N VAL A 46 18.54 -0.07 -4.00
CA VAL A 46 17.54 -0.61 -3.06
C VAL A 46 16.13 -0.29 -3.54
N ASN A 47 15.87 0.97 -3.93
CA ASN A 47 14.57 1.38 -4.46
C ASN A 47 14.25 0.75 -5.82
N TYR A 48 15.23 0.59 -6.70
CA TYR A 48 15.05 -0.10 -7.98
C TYR A 48 14.62 -1.55 -7.76
N TYR A 49 15.36 -2.30 -6.92
CA TYR A 49 15.03 -3.69 -6.62
C TYR A 49 13.75 -3.85 -5.80
N ARG A 50 13.26 -2.80 -5.16
CA ARG A 50 11.96 -2.76 -4.51
C ARG A 50 10.80 -2.57 -5.50
N LEU A 51 10.94 -1.59 -6.41
CA LEU A 51 9.83 -1.09 -7.21
C LEU A 51 9.73 -1.73 -8.59
N VAL A 52 10.85 -2.20 -9.13
CA VAL A 52 10.94 -2.69 -10.51
C VAL A 52 11.14 -4.20 -10.55
N GLU A 53 12.17 -4.70 -9.93
CA GLU A 53 12.47 -6.15 -9.95
C GLU A 53 11.85 -6.93 -8.79
N MET A 54 11.39 -6.26 -7.72
CA MET A 54 10.84 -6.89 -6.52
C MET A 54 11.76 -7.98 -5.91
N ASN A 55 13.07 -7.73 -5.93
CA ASN A 55 14.10 -8.69 -5.52
C ASN A 55 14.59 -8.40 -4.11
N ALA A 56 14.10 -9.17 -3.12
CA ALA A 56 14.42 -8.99 -1.72
C ALA A 56 15.91 -9.28 -1.40
N GLU A 57 16.54 -10.25 -2.08
CA GLU A 57 17.94 -10.62 -1.85
C GLU A 57 18.87 -9.48 -2.26
N LYS A 58 18.66 -8.92 -3.45
CA LYS A 58 19.45 -7.77 -3.91
C LYS A 58 19.22 -6.54 -3.05
N ARG A 59 17.99 -6.31 -2.56
CA ARG A 59 17.72 -5.24 -1.58
C ARG A 59 18.56 -5.41 -0.33
N THR A 60 18.57 -6.61 0.27
CA THR A 60 19.37 -6.95 1.45
C THR A 60 20.85 -6.76 1.17
N TYR A 61 21.34 -7.20 0.01
CA TYR A 61 22.72 -7.03 -0.40
C TYR A 61 23.15 -5.55 -0.41
N TYR A 62 22.34 -4.67 -1.03
CA TYR A 62 22.71 -3.24 -1.11
C TYR A 62 22.53 -2.52 0.23
N LEU A 63 21.58 -2.91 1.08
CA LEU A 63 21.49 -2.41 2.46
C LEU A 63 22.74 -2.80 3.26
N GLY A 64 23.24 -4.01 3.08
CA GLY A 64 24.52 -4.46 3.65
C GLY A 64 25.72 -3.65 3.14
N LYS A 65 25.73 -3.30 1.83
CA LYS A 65 26.77 -2.42 1.28
C LYS A 65 26.74 -1.02 1.89
N ILE A 66 25.54 -0.44 2.10
CA ILE A 66 25.38 0.85 2.78
C ILE A 66 25.98 0.75 4.20
N ALA A 67 25.58 -0.25 4.97
CA ALA A 67 26.10 -0.45 6.32
C ALA A 67 27.64 -0.59 6.35
N ALA A 68 28.19 -1.34 5.39
CA ALA A 68 29.64 -1.54 5.27
C ALA A 68 30.42 -0.24 5.00
N LEU A 69 29.83 0.73 4.26
CA LEU A 69 30.45 2.04 4.04
C LEU A 69 30.72 2.80 5.34
N TYR A 70 29.90 2.58 6.35
CA TYR A 70 30.00 3.24 7.67
C TYR A 70 30.71 2.37 8.73
N GLY A 71 31.22 1.20 8.33
CA GLY A 71 31.84 0.26 9.26
C GLY A 71 30.88 -0.52 10.14
N GLY A 72 29.61 -0.65 9.71
CA GLY A 72 28.54 -1.39 10.35
C GLY A 72 27.28 -0.60 10.56
N PHE A 73 26.17 -1.30 10.76
CA PHE A 73 24.83 -0.68 10.91
C PHE A 73 24.77 0.33 12.06
N GLU A 74 25.37 -0.01 13.21
CA GLU A 74 25.37 0.83 14.42
C GLU A 74 26.15 2.15 14.26
N ARG A 75 27.03 2.23 13.26
CA ARG A 75 27.84 3.42 12.97
C ARG A 75 27.25 4.28 11.87
N MET A 76 26.17 3.84 11.24
CA MET A 76 25.46 4.64 10.26
C MET A 76 24.86 5.88 10.90
N PRO A 77 24.75 7.02 10.19
CA PRO A 77 23.94 8.15 10.64
C PRO A 77 22.50 7.71 10.98
N LEU A 78 21.91 8.28 12.02
CA LEU A 78 20.56 7.92 12.48
C LEU A 78 19.50 7.94 11.37
N PHE A 79 19.64 8.89 10.45
CA PHE A 79 18.79 9.00 9.28
C PHE A 79 18.90 7.76 8.36
N GLU A 80 20.12 7.35 8.07
CA GLU A 80 20.41 6.16 7.24
C GLU A 80 19.94 4.88 7.91
N GLN A 81 20.14 4.76 9.24
CA GLN A 81 19.61 3.65 10.02
C GLN A 81 18.09 3.57 9.93
N SER A 82 17.39 4.73 10.03
CA SER A 82 15.93 4.80 9.95
C SER A 82 15.44 4.34 8.57
N ILE A 83 16.09 4.77 7.48
CA ILE A 83 15.75 4.33 6.11
C ILE A 83 15.96 2.81 5.97
N ALA A 84 17.11 2.30 6.43
CA ALA A 84 17.39 0.86 6.36
C ALA A 84 16.35 0.04 7.15
N LYS A 85 16.00 0.46 8.37
CA LYS A 85 14.94 -0.17 9.18
C LYS A 85 13.60 -0.17 8.47
N CYS A 86 13.22 0.94 7.80
CA CYS A 86 12.00 0.99 6.98
C CYS A 86 12.00 -0.07 5.88
N HIS A 87 13.13 -0.23 5.16
CA HIS A 87 13.25 -1.24 4.12
C HIS A 87 13.19 -2.66 4.68
N PHE A 88 13.81 -2.94 5.82
CA PHE A 88 13.69 -4.26 6.47
C PHE A 88 12.26 -4.53 6.90
N ALA A 89 11.57 -3.56 7.53
CA ALA A 89 10.17 -3.71 7.90
C ALA A 89 9.29 -4.03 6.67
N GLU A 90 9.53 -3.35 5.53
CA GLU A 90 8.80 -3.64 4.29
C GLU A 90 9.10 -5.04 3.74
N MET A 91 10.34 -5.52 3.86
CA MET A 91 10.69 -6.89 3.45
C MET A 91 9.97 -7.95 4.30
N TYR A 92 9.82 -7.73 5.62
CA TYR A 92 9.00 -8.61 6.47
C TYR A 92 7.54 -8.57 6.05
N TYR A 93 7.00 -7.39 5.74
CA TYR A 93 5.65 -7.26 5.20
C TYR A 93 5.45 -8.08 3.92
N GLU A 94 6.38 -7.97 2.96
CA GLU A 94 6.34 -8.69 1.69
C GLU A 94 6.42 -10.22 1.85
N ARG A 95 7.05 -10.70 2.94
CA ARG A 95 7.13 -12.13 3.31
C ARG A 95 5.92 -12.62 4.09
N GLY A 96 4.95 -11.75 4.38
CA GLY A 96 3.77 -12.08 5.18
C GLY A 96 3.99 -12.04 6.70
N ASP A 97 5.19 -11.71 7.16
CA ASP A 97 5.47 -11.51 8.60
C ASP A 97 5.05 -10.10 9.04
N HIS A 98 3.73 -9.92 9.10
CA HIS A 98 3.12 -8.62 9.38
C HIS A 98 3.39 -8.17 10.83
N LYS A 99 3.53 -9.11 11.76
CA LYS A 99 3.80 -8.79 13.17
C LYS A 99 5.19 -8.18 13.34
N THR A 100 6.23 -8.83 12.84
CA THR A 100 7.60 -8.31 12.88
C THR A 100 7.71 -6.98 12.13
N SER A 101 7.11 -6.89 10.95
CA SER A 101 7.04 -5.64 10.19
C SER A 101 6.42 -4.49 10.99
N TYR A 102 5.28 -4.77 11.64
CA TYR A 102 4.59 -3.78 12.47
C TYR A 102 5.43 -3.33 13.67
N GLU A 103 6.05 -4.26 14.39
CA GLU A 103 6.89 -3.95 15.55
C GLU A 103 8.07 -3.05 15.15
N MET A 104 8.72 -3.33 14.02
CA MET A 104 9.80 -2.50 13.49
C MET A 104 9.33 -1.08 13.12
N TYR A 105 8.21 -0.95 12.40
CA TYR A 105 7.65 0.35 12.07
C TYR A 105 7.18 1.11 13.31
N ARG A 106 6.55 0.42 14.27
CA ARG A 106 6.09 1.02 15.52
C ARG A 106 7.24 1.61 16.33
N GLN A 107 8.36 0.91 16.42
CA GLN A 107 9.57 1.42 17.08
C GLN A 107 10.11 2.67 16.37
N LEU A 108 10.13 2.68 15.03
CA LEU A 108 10.59 3.81 14.25
C LEU A 108 9.71 5.05 14.42
N PHE A 109 8.40 4.87 14.47
CA PHE A 109 7.42 5.97 14.48
C PHE A 109 6.83 6.26 15.85
N ALA A 110 7.28 5.56 16.93
CA ALA A 110 6.78 5.77 18.29
C ALA A 110 6.98 7.20 18.79
N HIS A 111 8.06 7.85 18.36
CA HIS A 111 8.47 9.17 18.86
C HIS A 111 8.58 10.25 17.77
N GLN A 112 8.43 9.89 16.51
CA GLN A 112 8.63 10.83 15.40
C GLN A 112 7.61 10.61 14.28
N MET A 113 6.89 11.67 13.93
CA MET A 113 6.24 11.74 12.63
C MET A 113 7.32 11.74 11.54
N PRO A 114 7.10 11.06 10.41
CA PRO A 114 8.03 11.11 9.31
C PRO A 114 8.16 12.56 8.83
N LEU A 115 9.27 13.19 9.17
CA LEU A 115 9.59 14.56 8.75
C LEU A 115 9.86 14.65 7.25
N LEU A 116 10.06 13.51 6.59
CA LEU A 116 10.48 13.43 5.19
C LEU A 116 9.43 12.78 4.31
N LYS A 117 9.15 13.40 3.17
CA LYS A 117 8.27 12.86 2.12
C LYS A 117 8.61 11.40 1.75
N ASN A 118 9.86 11.00 1.88
CA ASN A 118 10.35 9.66 1.53
C ASN A 118 9.89 8.57 2.50
N GLN A 119 9.53 8.92 3.74
CA GLN A 119 9.09 7.96 4.77
C GLN A 119 7.56 7.87 4.89
N PHE A 120 6.85 8.75 4.19
CA PHE A 120 5.39 8.83 4.28
C PHE A 120 4.70 7.51 3.96
N HIS A 121 5.15 6.78 2.93
CA HIS A 121 4.57 5.50 2.58
C HIS A 121 4.81 4.41 3.65
N HIS A 122 5.94 4.45 4.35
CA HIS A 122 6.23 3.55 5.46
C HIS A 122 5.35 3.86 6.68
N PHE A 123 5.09 5.15 6.93
CA PHE A 123 4.16 5.56 7.98
C PHE A 123 2.73 5.10 7.68
N ALA A 124 2.28 5.29 6.45
CA ALA A 124 0.98 4.79 5.98
C ALA A 124 0.89 3.25 6.08
N ARG A 125 2.01 2.53 5.80
CA ARG A 125 2.10 1.09 5.98
C ARG A 125 2.00 0.68 7.46
N CYS A 126 2.63 1.43 8.36
CA CYS A 126 2.51 1.18 9.80
C CYS A 126 1.05 1.30 10.27
N ILE A 127 0.33 2.31 9.81
CA ILE A 127 -1.10 2.48 10.12
C ILE A 127 -1.91 1.29 9.58
N GLU A 128 -1.69 0.91 8.33
CA GLU A 128 -2.36 -0.25 7.72
C GLU A 128 -2.13 -1.53 8.53
N LEU A 129 -0.88 -1.79 8.95
CA LEU A 129 -0.53 -2.93 9.80
C LEU A 129 -1.18 -2.87 11.18
N ALA A 130 -1.25 -1.69 11.80
CA ALA A 130 -1.96 -1.51 13.06
C ALA A 130 -3.45 -1.88 12.92
N VAL A 131 -4.09 -1.48 11.82
CA VAL A 131 -5.48 -1.86 11.52
C VAL A 131 -5.60 -3.36 11.25
N ILE A 132 -4.68 -3.94 10.47
CA ILE A 132 -4.63 -5.39 10.17
C ILE A 132 -4.55 -6.22 11.46
N LEU A 133 -3.69 -5.80 12.39
CA LEU A 133 -3.43 -6.47 13.67
C LEU A 133 -4.41 -6.08 14.79
N ASN A 134 -5.43 -5.27 14.49
CA ASN A 134 -6.44 -4.77 15.43
C ASN A 134 -5.90 -3.85 16.54
N ASP A 135 -4.72 -3.23 16.35
CA ASP A 135 -4.20 -2.18 17.24
C ASP A 135 -4.81 -0.82 16.88
N PHE A 136 -6.13 -0.74 17.00
CA PHE A 136 -6.91 0.44 16.64
C PHE A 136 -6.52 1.71 17.41
N PRO A 137 -6.16 1.67 18.70
CA PRO A 137 -5.71 2.87 19.42
C PRO A 137 -4.43 3.47 18.83
N VAL A 138 -3.49 2.64 18.36
CA VAL A 138 -2.28 3.12 17.70
C VAL A 138 -2.61 3.65 16.31
N ALA A 139 -3.41 2.91 15.53
CA ALA A 139 -3.87 3.35 14.22
C ALA A 139 -4.53 4.72 14.28
N GLN A 140 -5.45 4.93 15.24
CA GLN A 140 -6.15 6.19 15.45
C GLN A 140 -5.19 7.34 15.74
N ARG A 141 -4.28 7.19 16.71
CA ARG A 141 -3.30 8.23 17.03
C ARG A 141 -2.41 8.61 15.85
N MET A 142 -1.98 7.60 15.07
CA MET A 142 -1.16 7.84 13.88
C MET A 142 -1.95 8.55 12.78
N LEU A 143 -3.20 8.19 12.58
CA LEU A 143 -4.11 8.83 11.63
C LEU A 143 -4.41 10.28 12.02
N ASP A 144 -4.68 10.55 13.31
CA ASP A 144 -4.89 11.91 13.81
C ASP A 144 -3.65 12.78 13.55
N SER A 145 -2.45 12.21 13.76
CA SER A 145 -1.19 12.88 13.46
C SER A 145 -1.04 13.17 11.97
N LEU A 146 -1.43 12.23 11.11
CA LEU A 146 -1.41 12.38 9.66
C LEU A 146 -2.34 13.51 9.19
N PHE A 147 -3.56 13.57 9.73
CA PHE A 147 -4.51 14.64 9.42
C PHE A 147 -4.03 16.02 9.90
N LYS A 148 -3.38 16.10 11.07
CA LYS A 148 -2.74 17.35 11.51
C LYS A 148 -1.70 17.85 10.50
N VAL A 149 -0.86 16.97 9.99
CA VAL A 149 0.12 17.32 8.94
C VAL A 149 -0.57 17.77 7.65
N TYR A 150 -1.64 17.09 7.24
CA TYR A 150 -2.44 17.50 6.09
C TYR A 150 -3.00 18.91 6.27
N ILE A 151 -3.63 19.21 7.42
CA ILE A 151 -4.23 20.50 7.70
C ILE A 151 -3.17 21.60 7.69
N LEU A 152 -2.00 21.37 8.33
CA LEU A 152 -0.92 22.35 8.44
C LEU A 152 -0.24 22.63 7.09
N ASN A 153 -0.01 21.62 6.28
CA ASN A 153 0.78 21.72 5.06
C ASN A 153 -0.08 21.75 3.78
N ARG A 154 -1.40 21.61 3.88
CA ARG A 154 -2.34 21.51 2.76
C ARG A 154 -1.90 20.47 1.71
N HIS A 155 -1.33 19.36 2.16
CA HIS A 155 -0.81 18.32 1.28
C HIS A 155 -1.93 17.33 0.94
N GLU A 156 -2.68 17.58 -0.13
CA GLU A 156 -3.90 16.86 -0.53
C GLU A 156 -3.73 15.35 -0.61
N SER A 157 -2.62 14.85 -1.18
CA SER A 157 -2.38 13.41 -1.25
C SER A 157 -2.26 12.74 0.13
N THR A 158 -1.76 13.46 1.14
CA THR A 158 -1.70 13.00 2.54
C THR A 158 -3.09 12.88 3.13
N GLY A 159 -3.94 13.88 2.87
CA GLY A 159 -5.34 13.87 3.29
C GLY A 159 -6.13 12.72 2.66
N VAL A 160 -5.96 12.47 1.35
CA VAL A 160 -6.62 11.36 0.65
C VAL A 160 -6.21 10.02 1.25
N VAL A 161 -4.91 9.79 1.46
CA VAL A 161 -4.41 8.53 2.06
C VAL A 161 -4.95 8.34 3.48
N GLY A 162 -4.91 9.38 4.31
CA GLY A 162 -5.45 9.33 5.66
C GLY A 162 -6.94 9.01 5.68
N ALA A 163 -7.73 9.67 4.83
CA ALA A 163 -9.17 9.42 4.74
C ALA A 163 -9.49 8.00 4.26
N ILE A 164 -8.74 7.46 3.29
CA ILE A 164 -8.87 6.06 2.85
C ILE A 164 -8.60 5.11 4.03
N GLN A 165 -7.54 5.34 4.81
CA GLN A 165 -7.19 4.47 5.93
C GLN A 165 -8.18 4.56 7.10
N TYR A 166 -8.72 5.74 7.38
CA TYR A 166 -9.83 5.88 8.33
C TYR A 166 -11.07 5.12 7.87
N GLY A 167 -11.45 5.26 6.60
CA GLY A 167 -12.57 4.53 6.02
C GLY A 167 -12.39 3.01 6.17
N GLN A 168 -11.18 2.49 5.89
CA GLN A 168 -10.85 1.08 6.06
C GLN A 168 -10.93 0.62 7.54
N MET A 169 -10.39 1.43 8.46
CA MET A 169 -10.42 1.14 9.90
C MET A 169 -11.85 1.06 10.41
N TYR A 170 -12.69 2.05 10.08
CA TYR A 170 -14.08 2.08 10.54
C TYR A 170 -14.95 1.00 9.89
N LEU A 171 -14.72 0.62 8.62
CA LEU A 171 -15.34 -0.57 8.03
C LEU A 171 -14.97 -1.84 8.82
N LYS A 172 -13.71 -1.97 9.22
CA LYS A 172 -13.25 -3.12 10.01
C LYS A 172 -13.87 -3.15 11.41
N LEU A 173 -14.03 -1.99 12.04
CA LEU A 173 -14.73 -1.84 13.32
C LEU A 173 -16.24 -2.06 13.20
N GLY A 174 -16.84 -1.89 12.02
CA GLY A 174 -18.29 -1.93 11.80
C GLY A 174 -18.97 -0.59 12.08
N GLU A 175 -18.21 0.49 12.26
CA GLU A 175 -18.71 1.86 12.45
C GLU A 175 -19.03 2.50 11.11
N LEU A 176 -20.14 2.06 10.50
CA LEU A 176 -20.46 2.35 9.10
C LEU A 176 -20.68 3.84 8.81
N GLU A 177 -21.26 4.59 9.72
CA GLU A 177 -21.47 6.05 9.56
C GLU A 177 -20.14 6.79 9.42
N LYS A 178 -19.19 6.52 10.34
CA LYS A 178 -17.85 7.10 10.27
C LYS A 178 -17.08 6.63 9.03
N ALA A 179 -17.22 5.35 8.67
CA ALA A 179 -16.60 4.84 7.45
C ALA A 179 -17.07 5.62 6.22
N PHE A 180 -18.38 5.89 6.10
CA PHE A 180 -18.93 6.65 4.99
C PHE A 180 -18.49 8.10 4.98
N GLU A 181 -18.42 8.74 6.15
CA GLU A 181 -17.89 10.10 6.28
C GLU A 181 -16.47 10.19 5.70
N TYR A 182 -15.55 9.32 6.13
CA TYR A 182 -14.17 9.35 5.64
C TYR A 182 -14.02 8.93 4.18
N ILE A 183 -14.83 8.01 3.67
CA ILE A 183 -14.89 7.68 2.25
C ILE A 183 -15.34 8.91 1.44
N SER A 184 -16.31 9.67 1.93
CA SER A 184 -16.79 10.90 1.30
C SER A 184 -15.71 12.00 1.31
N ILE A 185 -14.97 12.15 2.41
CA ILE A 185 -13.82 13.06 2.52
C ILE A 185 -12.75 12.65 1.50
N ALA A 186 -12.37 11.37 1.43
CA ALA A 186 -11.38 10.87 0.46
C ALA A 186 -11.79 11.18 -0.98
N LYS A 187 -13.07 11.01 -1.30
CA LYS A 187 -13.65 11.29 -2.62
C LYS A 187 -13.59 12.78 -2.96
N SER A 188 -13.95 13.64 -2.01
CA SER A 188 -13.88 15.09 -2.16
C SER A 188 -12.43 15.56 -2.40
N LEU A 189 -11.48 15.12 -1.59
CA LEU A 189 -10.08 15.48 -1.72
C LEU A 189 -9.46 14.98 -3.03
N ASN A 190 -9.80 13.76 -3.46
CA ASN A 190 -9.27 13.21 -4.70
C ASN A 190 -9.87 13.88 -5.95
N SER A 191 -11.03 14.55 -5.86
CA SER A 191 -11.63 15.28 -6.96
C SER A 191 -10.84 16.52 -7.39
N ILE A 192 -10.02 17.08 -6.49
CA ILE A 192 -9.17 18.25 -6.75
C ILE A 192 -7.98 17.87 -7.63
N GLN A 193 -7.37 16.69 -7.35
CA GLN A 193 -6.24 16.18 -8.11
C GLN A 193 -6.39 14.67 -8.27
N VAL A 194 -6.94 14.23 -9.40
CA VAL A 194 -7.30 12.82 -9.62
C VAL A 194 -6.07 11.93 -9.71
N TYR A 195 -5.79 11.23 -8.62
CA TYR A 195 -4.83 10.12 -8.60
C TYR A 195 -5.56 8.82 -8.83
N PHE A 196 -5.34 8.21 -9.98
CA PHE A 196 -6.06 7.01 -10.40
C PHE A 196 -6.03 5.87 -9.36
N HIS A 197 -4.88 5.62 -8.72
CA HIS A 197 -4.75 4.55 -7.72
C HIS A 197 -5.56 4.83 -6.43
N TYR A 198 -5.73 6.10 -6.05
CA TYR A 198 -6.62 6.48 -4.94
C TYR A 198 -8.08 6.37 -5.37
N GLU A 199 -8.40 6.79 -6.57
CA GLU A 199 -9.75 6.66 -7.13
C GLU A 199 -10.26 5.21 -7.09
N ILE A 200 -9.43 4.25 -7.49
CA ILE A 200 -9.79 2.83 -7.42
C ILE A 200 -10.02 2.39 -5.97
N ARG A 201 -9.14 2.77 -5.03
CA ARG A 201 -9.30 2.41 -3.61
C ARG A 201 -10.56 3.02 -3.00
N ILE A 202 -10.86 4.28 -3.31
CA ILE A 202 -12.09 4.96 -2.85
C ILE A 202 -13.32 4.22 -3.38
N ARG A 203 -13.35 3.87 -4.66
CA ARG A 203 -14.45 3.10 -5.27
C ARG A 203 -14.61 1.71 -4.65
N MET A 204 -13.51 1.05 -4.31
CA MET A 204 -13.54 -0.23 -3.60
C MET A 204 -14.20 -0.07 -2.22
N LEU A 205 -13.78 0.93 -1.44
CA LEU A 205 -14.33 1.19 -0.11
C LEU A 205 -15.80 1.61 -0.17
N GLU A 206 -16.18 2.47 -1.11
CA GLU A 206 -17.58 2.86 -1.34
C GLU A 206 -18.46 1.63 -1.65
N THR A 207 -17.98 0.74 -2.52
CA THR A 207 -18.71 -0.48 -2.86
C THR A 207 -18.81 -1.45 -1.68
N MET A 208 -17.74 -1.58 -0.88
CA MET A 208 -17.76 -2.39 0.35
C MET A 208 -18.71 -1.82 1.40
N PHE A 209 -18.72 -0.50 1.58
CA PHE A 209 -19.65 0.15 2.50
C PHE A 209 -21.10 -0.25 2.19
N PHE A 210 -21.53 -0.11 0.95
CA PHE A 210 -22.88 -0.52 0.55
C PHE A 210 -23.12 -2.03 0.67
N ALA A 211 -22.08 -2.84 0.52
CA ALA A 211 -22.20 -4.27 0.74
C ALA A 211 -22.35 -4.61 2.24
N PHE A 212 -21.71 -3.86 3.16
CA PHE A 212 -21.91 -3.99 4.60
C PHE A 212 -23.28 -3.46 5.07
N THR A 213 -23.86 -2.49 4.36
CA THR A 213 -25.25 -2.03 4.60
C THR A 213 -26.31 -2.92 3.93
N GLU A 214 -25.87 -4.01 3.27
CA GLU A 214 -26.71 -5.01 2.59
C GLU A 214 -27.56 -4.47 1.42
N ASP A 215 -27.23 -3.29 0.88
CA ASP A 215 -27.83 -2.79 -0.36
C ASP A 215 -27.21 -3.47 -1.60
N PHE A 216 -27.48 -4.78 -1.71
CA PHE A 216 -26.86 -5.62 -2.77
C PHE A 216 -27.30 -5.23 -4.18
N GLU A 217 -28.45 -4.60 -4.33
CA GLU A 217 -28.90 -4.11 -5.63
C GLU A 217 -28.04 -2.92 -6.08
N PHE A 218 -27.79 -1.99 -5.19
CA PHE A 218 -26.93 -0.87 -5.45
C PHE A 218 -25.47 -1.32 -5.65
N VAL A 219 -24.98 -2.26 -4.83
CA VAL A 219 -23.64 -2.87 -4.99
C VAL A 219 -23.47 -3.46 -6.37
N THR A 220 -24.45 -4.19 -6.90
CA THR A 220 -24.40 -4.78 -8.24
C THR A 220 -24.25 -3.69 -9.32
N ARG A 221 -25.08 -2.63 -9.27
CA ARG A 221 -25.01 -1.50 -10.20
C ARG A 221 -23.67 -0.75 -10.10
N LEU A 222 -23.21 -0.49 -8.87
CA LEU A 222 -21.97 0.22 -8.60
C LEU A 222 -20.76 -0.58 -9.08
N SER A 223 -20.74 -1.88 -8.85
CA SER A 223 -19.68 -2.79 -9.31
C SER A 223 -19.60 -2.82 -10.83
N GLN A 224 -20.72 -2.91 -11.54
CA GLN A 224 -20.74 -2.87 -13.01
C GLN A 224 -20.19 -1.54 -13.55
N ARG A 225 -20.57 -0.40 -12.92
CA ARG A 225 -20.03 0.92 -13.26
C ARG A 225 -18.52 0.98 -13.06
N ASN A 226 -18.02 0.42 -11.97
CA ASN A 226 -16.59 0.43 -11.63
C ASN A 226 -15.78 -0.50 -12.55
N ILE A 227 -16.33 -1.65 -12.96
CA ILE A 227 -15.72 -2.52 -13.98
C ILE A 227 -15.57 -1.75 -15.30
N ARG A 228 -16.63 -1.09 -15.77
CA ARG A 228 -16.58 -0.27 -17.00
C ARG A 228 -15.55 0.86 -16.88
N TYR A 229 -15.48 1.53 -15.72
CA TYR A 229 -14.47 2.57 -15.48
C TYR A 229 -13.05 2.03 -15.64
N ILE A 230 -12.73 0.85 -15.06
CA ILE A 230 -11.42 0.22 -15.20
C ILE A 230 -11.13 -0.14 -16.67
N GLN A 231 -12.10 -0.66 -17.39
CA GLN A 231 -11.95 -1.02 -18.81
C GLN A 231 -11.64 0.20 -19.68
N LEU A 232 -12.32 1.32 -19.46
CA LEU A 232 -12.12 2.57 -20.21
C LEU A 232 -10.71 3.16 -19.99
N GLN A 233 -10.06 2.86 -18.88
CA GLN A 233 -8.72 3.36 -18.58
C GLN A 233 -7.59 2.61 -19.32
N LYS A 234 -7.87 1.62 -20.16
CA LYS A 234 -6.90 0.79 -20.91
C LYS A 234 -5.79 0.25 -20.03
N LEU A 235 -6.12 -0.34 -18.90
CA LEU A 235 -5.19 -0.62 -17.82
C LEU A 235 -4.43 -1.94 -17.98
N SER A 236 -3.13 -1.92 -17.63
CA SER A 236 -2.25 -3.08 -17.61
C SER A 236 -2.73 -4.23 -16.68
N LEU A 237 -2.20 -5.43 -16.82
CA LEU A 237 -2.54 -6.66 -16.06
C LEU A 237 -2.62 -6.47 -14.53
N ARG A 238 -1.79 -5.59 -13.93
CA ARG A 238 -1.87 -5.26 -12.49
C ARG A 238 -3.23 -4.74 -12.04
N LYS A 239 -4.03 -4.25 -12.95
CA LYS A 239 -5.33 -3.64 -12.68
C LYS A 239 -6.49 -4.63 -12.86
N TYR A 240 -6.24 -5.81 -13.43
CA TYR A 240 -7.24 -6.89 -13.49
C TYR A 240 -7.69 -7.36 -12.11
N LYS A 241 -6.81 -7.39 -11.10
CA LYS A 241 -7.20 -7.78 -9.74
C LYS A 241 -8.31 -6.88 -9.18
N TYR A 242 -8.27 -5.58 -9.44
CA TYR A 242 -9.32 -4.66 -9.00
C TYR A 242 -10.64 -4.86 -9.76
N ALA A 243 -10.58 -5.24 -11.03
CA ALA A 243 -11.77 -5.67 -11.76
C ALA A 243 -12.36 -6.94 -11.13
N HIS A 244 -11.53 -7.91 -10.75
CA HIS A 244 -11.95 -9.12 -10.04
C HIS A 244 -12.63 -8.79 -8.71
N PHE A 245 -12.14 -7.82 -7.95
CA PHE A 245 -12.79 -7.34 -6.74
C PHE A 245 -14.24 -6.89 -7.01
N PHE A 246 -14.47 -6.08 -8.05
CA PHE A 246 -15.81 -5.64 -8.40
C PHE A 246 -16.67 -6.78 -8.96
N TYR A 247 -16.11 -7.78 -9.64
CA TYR A 247 -16.85 -9.00 -10.02
C TYR A 247 -17.30 -9.78 -8.78
N LEU A 248 -16.43 -9.92 -7.77
CA LEU A 248 -16.80 -10.55 -6.50
C LEU A 248 -17.97 -9.81 -5.82
N LEU A 249 -17.84 -8.48 -5.68
CA LEU A 249 -18.88 -7.69 -5.02
C LEU A 249 -20.19 -7.64 -5.82
N ARG A 250 -20.15 -7.67 -7.15
CA ARG A 250 -21.35 -7.79 -7.98
C ARG A 250 -22.17 -9.03 -7.61
N ASP A 251 -21.49 -10.13 -7.35
CA ASP A 251 -22.12 -11.43 -7.10
C ASP A 251 -22.20 -11.76 -5.59
N ILE A 252 -21.91 -10.79 -4.70
CA ILE A 252 -21.74 -10.97 -3.25
C ILE A 252 -22.92 -11.64 -2.57
N LYS A 253 -24.15 -11.31 -2.98
CA LYS A 253 -25.39 -11.90 -2.40
C LYS A 253 -25.42 -13.42 -2.57
N SER A 254 -25.00 -13.94 -3.73
CA SER A 254 -24.93 -15.38 -3.98
C SER A 254 -23.71 -16.01 -3.31
N LEU A 255 -22.60 -15.28 -3.25
CA LEU A 255 -21.37 -15.77 -2.62
C LEU A 255 -21.50 -15.93 -1.12
N ARG A 256 -22.17 -15.00 -0.42
CA ARG A 256 -22.45 -15.11 1.03
C ARG A 256 -23.22 -16.38 1.37
N LYS A 257 -24.14 -16.82 0.51
CA LYS A 257 -24.90 -18.07 0.71
C LYS A 257 -24.06 -19.34 0.58
N SER A 258 -22.92 -19.26 -0.11
CA SER A 258 -22.05 -20.39 -0.42
C SER A 258 -20.76 -20.42 0.40
N TYR A 259 -20.46 -19.38 1.17
CA TYR A 259 -19.26 -19.27 1.98
C TYR A 259 -19.45 -19.97 3.34
N PRO A 260 -18.42 -20.65 3.91
CA PRO A 260 -17.09 -20.91 3.34
C PRO A 260 -16.98 -22.21 2.53
N ALA A 261 -17.98 -23.09 2.61
CA ALA A 261 -17.86 -24.50 2.17
C ALA A 261 -17.80 -24.69 0.66
N GLN A 262 -18.36 -23.79 -0.14
CA GLN A 262 -18.63 -24.02 -1.56
C GLN A 262 -18.21 -22.88 -2.51
N LEU A 263 -17.23 -22.03 -2.15
CA LEU A 263 -16.75 -21.02 -3.10
C LEU A 263 -16.23 -21.67 -4.39
N PRO A 264 -16.73 -21.27 -5.57
CA PRO A 264 -16.20 -21.73 -6.83
C PRO A 264 -14.68 -21.55 -6.88
N PRO A 265 -13.91 -22.51 -7.47
CA PRO A 265 -12.44 -22.46 -7.47
C PRO A 265 -11.85 -21.12 -7.98
N LYS A 266 -12.46 -20.54 -9.01
CA LYS A 266 -12.06 -19.22 -9.55
C LYS A 266 -12.21 -18.11 -8.52
N ILE A 267 -13.23 -18.15 -7.68
CA ILE A 267 -13.49 -17.13 -6.66
C ILE A 267 -12.52 -17.27 -5.49
N LYS A 268 -12.19 -18.51 -5.09
CA LYS A 268 -11.10 -18.76 -4.12
C LYS A 268 -9.79 -18.12 -4.57
N VAL A 269 -9.41 -18.31 -5.82
CA VAL A 269 -8.20 -17.67 -6.38
C VAL A 269 -8.27 -16.16 -6.26
N TYR A 270 -9.41 -15.54 -6.55
CA TYR A 270 -9.55 -14.07 -6.45
C TYR A 270 -9.54 -13.58 -5.01
N VAL A 271 -10.21 -14.24 -4.08
CA VAL A 271 -10.16 -13.88 -2.65
C VAL A 271 -8.73 -13.99 -2.14
N ASN A 272 -8.02 -15.08 -2.46
CA ASN A 272 -6.62 -15.27 -2.06
C ASN A 272 -5.69 -14.18 -2.60
N GLN A 273 -5.93 -13.64 -3.80
CA GLN A 273 -5.14 -12.52 -4.34
C GLN A 273 -5.19 -11.26 -3.47
N PHE A 274 -6.25 -11.08 -2.67
CA PHE A 274 -6.37 -9.96 -1.73
C PHE A 274 -5.94 -10.32 -0.30
N GLN A 275 -5.71 -11.61 -0.02
CA GLN A 275 -5.18 -12.06 1.27
C GLN A 275 -3.66 -11.96 1.35
N GLU A 276 -3.01 -11.63 0.23
CA GLU A 276 -1.55 -11.51 0.13
C GLU A 276 -1.14 -10.10 -0.30
N GLY A 277 -0.03 -9.61 0.22
CA GLY A 277 0.62 -8.37 -0.23
C GLY A 277 -0.11 -7.08 0.16
N TYR A 278 -0.07 -6.10 -0.73
CA TYR A 278 -0.49 -4.70 -0.47
C TYR A 278 -2.00 -4.49 -0.25
N ASP A 279 -2.83 -5.50 -0.44
CA ASP A 279 -4.28 -5.40 -0.29
C ASP A 279 -4.83 -6.32 0.80
N LEU A 280 -3.97 -6.76 1.73
CA LEU A 280 -4.35 -7.67 2.80
C LEU A 280 -5.55 -7.15 3.63
N LEU A 281 -5.57 -5.86 3.92
CA LEU A 281 -6.70 -5.26 4.65
C LEU A 281 -8.00 -5.35 3.84
N ILE A 282 -7.94 -5.17 2.53
CA ILE A 282 -9.09 -5.40 1.63
C ILE A 282 -9.52 -6.87 1.66
N GLY A 283 -8.56 -7.79 1.66
CA GLY A 283 -8.83 -9.23 1.81
C GLY A 283 -9.57 -9.55 3.11
N GLN A 284 -9.10 -9.03 4.24
CA GLN A 284 -9.76 -9.19 5.54
C GLN A 284 -11.18 -8.61 5.58
N LEU A 285 -11.40 -7.43 4.95
CA LEU A 285 -12.72 -6.84 4.84
C LEU A 285 -13.66 -7.66 3.96
N LEU A 286 -13.16 -8.23 2.84
CA LEU A 286 -13.94 -9.15 2.01
C LEU A 286 -14.33 -10.42 2.77
N GLU A 287 -13.40 -11.01 3.52
CA GLU A 287 -13.66 -12.19 4.33
C GLU A 287 -14.72 -11.92 5.41
N LYS A 288 -14.58 -10.78 6.12
CA LYS A 288 -15.58 -10.32 7.07
C LYS A 288 -16.97 -10.18 6.42
N LEU A 289 -17.02 -9.58 5.23
CA LEU A 289 -18.26 -9.37 4.49
C LEU A 289 -18.88 -10.70 4.04
N LEU A 290 -18.08 -11.66 3.60
CA LEU A 290 -18.55 -12.98 3.18
C LEU A 290 -19.06 -13.81 4.37
N SER A 291 -18.34 -13.78 5.51
CA SER A 291 -18.71 -14.54 6.72
C SER A 291 -19.93 -13.97 7.47
N SER A 292 -20.25 -12.69 7.30
CA SER A 292 -21.40 -12.06 7.96
C SER A 292 -22.78 -12.56 7.45
N GLY A 293 -22.80 -13.48 6.49
CA GLY A 293 -24.03 -14.10 5.96
C GLY A 293 -24.57 -15.28 6.77
N GLU A 294 -23.87 -15.70 7.81
CA GLU A 294 -24.26 -16.88 8.63
C GLU A 294 -25.16 -16.60 9.83
N LYS A 295 -25.81 -15.41 9.88
CA LYS A 295 -26.77 -15.05 10.95
C LYS A 295 -28.20 -15.26 10.51
#